data_acfee2bf0eeb7e1663dfcb0bcb82fe43
#
_entry.id   acfee2bf0eeb7e1663dfcb0bcb82fe43
#
_cell.length_a   1.000
_cell.length_b   1.000
_cell.length_c   1.000
_cell.angle_alpha   90.00
_cell.angle_beta   90.00
_cell.angle_gamma   90.00
#
_symmetry.space_group_name_H-M   'P 1'
#
loop_
_entity.id
_entity.type
_entity.pdbx_description
1 polymer ?
#
loop_
_entity_poly.entity_id
_entity_poly.type
_entity_poly.pdbx_seq_one_letter_code
_entity_poly.pdbx_strand_id
1 'polypeptide(L)'
;MKSYILCILFILLFILNNQAAYANKNSSYWASLKYNKTYLRTGPSKDNKVIWVYKRKGLPLKIIRKKNEWHEVLFPSGQKGWINSSQISKKRNVIIQNNKSFSEMALSKQKQITITDKNSKTIAYVQEGVIATFHNCKKDLCKIELKVRKEKYFFKNSYKLLGYIKKEYLWGVN
;
A
#
# COMPACT_ATOMS: atom_id res chain seq x y z
N MET A 1 23.26 23.56 -53.41
CA MET A 1 23.73 22.59 -52.42
C MET A 1 23.59 23.07 -50.97
N LYS A 2 23.98 24.29 -50.59
CA LYS A 2 23.88 24.82 -49.21
C LYS A 2 22.44 24.86 -48.66
N SER A 3 21.43 25.15 -49.48
CA SER A 3 20.03 25.27 -49.06
C SER A 3 19.40 23.93 -48.64
N TYR A 4 19.73 22.83 -49.27
CA TYR A 4 19.21 21.50 -48.94
C TYR A 4 19.80 20.96 -47.63
N ILE A 5 21.04 21.28 -47.33
CA ILE A 5 21.72 20.90 -46.09
C ILE A 5 21.03 21.58 -44.89
N LEU A 6 20.62 22.84 -45.04
CA LEU A 6 19.92 23.59 -44.00
C LEU A 6 18.53 22.99 -43.70
N CYS A 7 17.78 22.57 -44.74
CA CYS A 7 16.49 21.92 -44.61
C CYS A 7 16.59 20.56 -43.90
N ILE A 8 17.61 19.75 -44.25
CA ILE A 8 17.85 18.43 -43.65
C ILE A 8 18.21 18.58 -42.16
N LEU A 9 19.04 19.56 -41.80
CA LEU A 9 19.36 19.89 -40.40
C LEU A 9 18.12 20.32 -39.59
N PHE A 10 17.23 21.08 -40.20
CA PHE A 10 15.97 21.53 -39.51
C PHE A 10 15.02 20.34 -39.28
N ILE A 11 14.90 19.41 -40.24
CA ILE A 11 14.07 18.21 -40.11
C ILE A 11 14.65 17.27 -39.04
N LEU A 12 15.97 17.09 -39.00
CA LEU A 12 16.63 16.29 -37.95
C LEU A 12 16.44 16.88 -36.55
N LEU A 13 16.51 18.19 -36.38
CA LEU A 13 16.22 18.90 -35.10
C LEU A 13 14.75 18.72 -34.67
N PHE A 14 13.80 18.71 -35.62
CA PHE A 14 12.38 18.52 -35.34
C PHE A 14 12.07 17.07 -34.89
N ILE A 15 12.78 16.07 -35.44
CA ILE A 15 12.62 14.66 -35.04
C ILE A 15 13.19 14.40 -33.65
N LEU A 16 14.31 15.03 -33.30
CA LEU A 16 14.94 14.90 -31.96
C LEU A 16 14.10 15.48 -30.82
N ASN A 17 13.28 16.52 -31.12
CA ASN A 17 12.42 17.13 -30.08
C ASN A 17 11.14 16.34 -29.77
N ASN A 18 10.75 15.35 -30.57
CA ASN A 18 9.52 14.58 -30.35
C ASN A 18 9.67 13.35 -29.45
N GLN A 19 10.85 13.04 -28.93
CA GLN A 19 11.06 11.87 -28.08
C GLN A 19 10.83 12.13 -26.58
N ALA A 20 10.55 13.35 -26.15
CA ALA A 20 10.43 13.70 -24.74
C ALA A 20 9.04 13.49 -24.12
N ALA A 21 8.05 13.00 -24.86
CA ALA A 21 6.63 13.06 -24.43
C ALA A 21 6.03 11.77 -23.84
N TYR A 22 6.78 10.69 -23.65
CA TYR A 22 6.26 9.44 -23.08
C TYR A 22 6.87 9.05 -21.74
N ALA A 23 7.16 9.99 -20.89
CA ALA A 23 7.34 9.71 -19.48
C ALA A 23 5.95 9.36 -18.88
N ASN A 24 5.54 8.10 -19.03
CA ASN A 24 4.33 7.58 -18.39
C ASN A 24 4.53 7.73 -16.87
N LYS A 25 3.94 8.79 -16.30
CA LYS A 25 4.00 9.11 -14.88
C LYS A 25 3.21 8.05 -14.10
N ASN A 26 3.81 6.88 -13.95
CA ASN A 26 3.32 5.83 -13.07
C ASN A 26 3.39 6.33 -11.63
N SER A 27 2.45 7.19 -11.24
CA SER A 27 2.34 7.61 -9.86
C SER A 27 1.96 6.40 -9.01
N SER A 28 2.90 5.96 -8.16
CA SER A 28 2.61 4.89 -7.22
C SER A 28 1.53 5.34 -6.23
N TYR A 29 0.59 4.47 -5.90
CA TYR A 29 -0.49 4.77 -4.96
C TYR A 29 -0.83 3.55 -4.10
N TRP A 30 -1.54 3.81 -3.00
CA TRP A 30 -1.95 2.80 -2.05
C TRP A 30 -3.34 2.26 -2.35
N ALA A 31 -3.50 0.95 -2.20
CA ALA A 31 -4.75 0.23 -2.36
C ALA A 31 -4.83 -0.92 -1.34
N SER A 32 -5.82 -1.79 -1.47
CA SER A 32 -5.99 -2.96 -0.61
C SER A 32 -6.53 -4.15 -1.38
N LEU A 33 -6.32 -5.37 -0.88
CA LEU A 33 -6.94 -6.56 -1.43
C LEU A 33 -8.47 -6.53 -1.26
N LYS A 34 -9.19 -6.85 -2.33
CA LYS A 34 -10.66 -6.85 -2.35
C LYS A 34 -11.25 -8.12 -1.75
N TYR A 35 -10.58 -9.27 -1.91
CA TYR A 35 -11.08 -10.59 -1.54
C TYR A 35 -10.18 -11.27 -0.51
N ASN A 36 -10.69 -12.32 0.13
CA ASN A 36 -9.94 -13.15 1.06
C ASN A 36 -8.90 -14.04 0.36
N LYS A 37 -9.07 -14.34 -0.92
CA LYS A 37 -8.13 -15.13 -1.72
C LYS A 37 -7.72 -14.33 -2.94
N THR A 38 -6.42 -14.03 -3.05
CA THR A 38 -5.81 -13.28 -4.14
C THR A 38 -4.51 -13.93 -4.56
N TYR A 39 -4.34 -14.12 -5.86
CA TYR A 39 -3.15 -14.72 -6.45
C TYR A 39 -2.15 -13.64 -6.87
N LEU A 40 -0.92 -13.74 -6.36
CA LEU A 40 0.22 -12.95 -6.83
C LEU A 40 0.96 -13.75 -7.90
N ARG A 41 1.24 -13.12 -9.04
CA ARG A 41 1.85 -13.79 -10.21
C ARG A 41 3.18 -13.14 -10.59
N THR A 42 3.98 -13.87 -11.35
CA THR A 42 5.28 -13.39 -11.86
C THR A 42 5.14 -12.33 -12.94
N GLY A 43 3.99 -12.26 -13.65
CA GLY A 43 3.75 -11.34 -14.76
C GLY A 43 2.29 -10.99 -14.96
N PRO A 44 1.99 -10.05 -15.88
CA PRO A 44 0.68 -9.48 -16.11
C PRO A 44 -0.19 -10.36 -17.06
N SER A 45 -0.38 -11.64 -16.72
CA SER A 45 -1.29 -12.58 -17.41
C SER A 45 -1.78 -13.65 -16.46
N LYS A 46 -2.92 -14.29 -16.76
CA LYS A 46 -3.41 -15.46 -16.05
C LYS A 46 -2.51 -16.69 -16.24
N ASP A 47 -1.77 -16.75 -17.33
CA ASP A 47 -0.85 -17.84 -17.68
C ASP A 47 0.46 -17.77 -16.90
N ASN A 48 0.79 -16.58 -16.37
CA ASN A 48 1.98 -16.43 -15.54
C ASN A 48 1.85 -17.19 -14.22
N LYS A 49 2.97 -17.79 -13.80
CA LYS A 49 3.07 -18.60 -12.57
C LYS A 49 2.57 -17.84 -11.34
N VAL A 50 1.76 -18.49 -10.52
CA VAL A 50 1.39 -18.00 -9.18
C VAL A 50 2.58 -18.21 -8.26
N ILE A 51 3.08 -17.14 -7.66
CA ILE A 51 4.20 -17.19 -6.71
C ILE A 51 3.74 -17.12 -5.26
N TRP A 52 2.53 -16.57 -5.01
CA TRP A 52 1.95 -16.48 -3.68
C TRP A 52 0.43 -16.40 -3.71
N VAL A 53 -0.21 -16.88 -2.62
CA VAL A 53 -1.66 -16.77 -2.43
C VAL A 53 -1.94 -16.06 -1.11
N TYR A 54 -2.44 -14.83 -1.20
CA TYR A 54 -2.86 -14.06 -0.02
C TYR A 54 -4.27 -14.45 0.38
N LYS A 55 -4.47 -14.79 1.67
CA LYS A 55 -5.78 -15.18 2.24
C LYS A 55 -6.29 -14.10 3.21
N ARG A 56 -6.17 -12.81 2.84
CA ARG A 56 -6.46 -11.71 3.76
C ARG A 56 -7.08 -10.50 3.06
N LYS A 57 -8.42 -10.40 3.10
CA LYS A 57 -9.15 -9.23 2.60
C LYS A 57 -8.70 -7.96 3.33
N GLY A 58 -8.56 -6.87 2.58
CA GLY A 58 -8.19 -5.56 3.12
C GLY A 58 -6.69 -5.39 3.38
N LEU A 59 -5.84 -6.39 3.12
CA LEU A 59 -4.39 -6.23 3.25
C LEU A 59 -3.94 -5.07 2.37
N PRO A 60 -3.24 -4.06 2.91
CA PRO A 60 -2.75 -2.93 2.12
C PRO A 60 -1.66 -3.39 1.16
N LEU A 61 -1.55 -2.70 0.04
CA LEU A 61 -0.54 -2.87 -0.97
C LEU A 61 -0.22 -1.54 -1.66
N LYS A 62 1.00 -1.38 -2.14
CA LYS A 62 1.41 -0.24 -2.95
C LYS A 62 1.36 -0.66 -4.42
N ILE A 63 0.60 0.05 -5.23
CA ILE A 63 0.64 -0.09 -6.69
C ILE A 63 1.92 0.59 -7.18
N ILE A 64 2.75 -0.13 -7.92
CA ILE A 64 4.01 0.38 -8.48
C ILE A 64 3.75 0.89 -9.89
N ARG A 65 3.12 0.03 -10.72
CA ARG A 65 2.76 0.35 -12.10
C ARG A 65 1.57 -0.47 -12.57
N LYS A 66 0.97 -0.04 -13.68
CA LYS A 66 -0.15 -0.71 -14.35
C LYS A 66 0.26 -1.15 -15.75
N LYS A 67 -0.21 -2.35 -16.14
CA LYS A 67 -0.14 -2.84 -17.54
C LYS A 67 -1.48 -3.50 -17.85
N ASN A 68 -2.27 -2.87 -18.71
CA ASN A 68 -3.65 -3.30 -19.03
C ASN A 68 -4.48 -3.50 -17.74
N GLU A 69 -5.09 -4.67 -17.56
CA GLU A 69 -5.87 -5.06 -16.39
C GLU A 69 -5.02 -5.56 -15.20
N TRP A 70 -3.70 -5.41 -15.26
CA TRP A 70 -2.79 -5.92 -14.25
C TRP A 70 -2.04 -4.80 -13.57
N HIS A 71 -1.83 -4.96 -12.26
CA HIS A 71 -1.03 -4.04 -11.46
C HIS A 71 0.15 -4.77 -10.85
N GLU A 72 1.34 -4.22 -11.05
CA GLU A 72 2.49 -4.61 -10.25
C GLU A 72 2.38 -3.98 -8.88
N VAL A 73 2.50 -4.79 -7.85
CA VAL A 73 2.25 -4.40 -6.47
C VAL A 73 3.41 -4.77 -5.55
N LEU A 74 3.54 -4.00 -4.46
CA LEU A 74 4.42 -4.30 -3.34
C LEU A 74 3.58 -4.53 -2.10
N PHE A 75 3.87 -5.59 -1.37
CA PHE A 75 3.25 -5.94 -0.09
C PHE A 75 4.11 -5.53 1.12
N PRO A 76 3.53 -5.48 2.34
CA PRO A 76 4.26 -5.20 3.58
C PRO A 76 5.44 -6.13 3.84
N SER A 77 5.37 -7.37 3.35
CA SER A 77 6.44 -8.37 3.42
C SER A 77 7.63 -8.10 2.49
N GLY A 78 7.57 -7.04 1.67
CA GLY A 78 8.56 -6.76 0.63
C GLY A 78 8.33 -7.53 -0.67
N GLN A 79 7.40 -8.48 -0.71
CA GLN A 79 7.10 -9.24 -1.93
C GLN A 79 6.49 -8.34 -3.02
N LYS A 80 6.98 -8.54 -4.25
CA LYS A 80 6.49 -7.88 -5.47
C LYS A 80 5.91 -8.91 -6.43
N GLY A 81 4.97 -8.48 -7.26
CA GLY A 81 4.39 -9.28 -8.33
C GLY A 81 3.14 -8.63 -8.90
N TRP A 82 2.39 -9.38 -9.68
CA TRP A 82 1.26 -8.89 -10.46
C TRP A 82 -0.06 -9.43 -9.94
N ILE A 83 -1.05 -8.53 -9.83
CA ILE A 83 -2.43 -8.83 -9.43
C ILE A 83 -3.37 -8.23 -10.46
N ASN A 84 -4.44 -8.95 -10.83
CA ASN A 84 -5.48 -8.42 -11.70
C ASN A 84 -6.26 -7.30 -10.98
N SER A 85 -6.63 -6.25 -11.68
CA SER A 85 -7.35 -5.07 -11.17
C SER A 85 -8.65 -5.43 -10.46
N SER A 86 -9.36 -6.48 -10.91
CA SER A 86 -10.59 -6.96 -10.28
C SER A 86 -10.42 -7.41 -8.82
N GLN A 87 -9.19 -7.77 -8.42
CA GLN A 87 -8.86 -8.22 -7.06
C GLN A 87 -8.40 -7.09 -6.14
N ILE A 88 -8.34 -5.86 -6.64
CA ILE A 88 -7.88 -4.66 -5.94
C ILE A 88 -9.06 -3.78 -5.55
N SER A 89 -9.01 -3.21 -4.36
CA SER A 89 -9.94 -2.22 -3.83
C SER A 89 -9.23 -0.89 -3.62
N LYS A 90 -9.90 0.22 -3.98
CA LYS A 90 -9.42 1.58 -3.70
C LYS A 90 -9.49 1.96 -2.21
N LYS A 91 -10.06 1.10 -1.36
CA LYS A 91 -10.15 1.36 0.07
C LYS A 91 -8.74 1.52 0.66
N ARG A 92 -8.51 2.63 1.34
CA ARG A 92 -7.24 2.94 1.99
C ARG A 92 -7.19 2.24 3.35
N ASN A 93 -6.44 1.16 3.40
CA ASN A 93 -6.09 0.49 4.64
C ASN A 93 -4.61 0.63 4.91
N VAL A 94 -4.25 0.43 6.17
CA VAL A 94 -2.88 0.34 6.68
C VAL A 94 -2.74 -0.93 7.49
N ILE A 95 -1.52 -1.43 7.63
CA ILE A 95 -1.22 -2.52 8.55
C ILE A 95 -0.31 -1.99 9.65
N ILE A 96 -0.61 -2.37 10.87
CA ILE A 96 0.18 -2.01 12.04
C ILE A 96 1.38 -2.96 12.10
N GLN A 97 2.57 -2.41 12.13
CA GLN A 97 3.82 -3.16 12.27
C GLN A 97 4.83 -2.37 13.08
N ASN A 98 5.70 -3.08 13.77
CA ASN A 98 6.81 -2.47 14.47
C ASN A 98 8.04 -2.50 13.54
N ASN A 99 8.41 -1.34 13.02
CA ASN A 99 9.56 -1.21 12.11
C ASN A 99 10.91 -1.17 12.85
N LYS A 100 10.94 -1.48 14.14
CA LYS A 100 12.18 -1.51 14.91
C LYS A 100 13.06 -2.69 14.52
N SER A 101 14.38 -2.46 14.51
CA SER A 101 15.36 -3.50 14.24
C SER A 101 15.32 -4.59 15.34
N PHE A 102 15.74 -5.81 14.99
CA PHE A 102 15.78 -6.94 15.93
C PHE A 102 16.56 -6.61 17.21
N SER A 103 17.62 -5.80 17.11
CA SER A 103 18.42 -5.34 18.25
C SER A 103 17.67 -4.42 19.22
N GLU A 104 16.77 -3.56 18.69
CA GLU A 104 15.93 -2.68 19.52
C GLU A 104 14.76 -3.45 20.16
N MET A 105 14.29 -4.54 19.51
CA MET A 105 13.28 -5.43 20.08
C MET A 105 13.80 -6.27 21.23
N ALA A 106 15.06 -6.71 21.20
CA ALA A 106 15.68 -7.51 22.26
C ALA A 106 15.85 -6.71 23.56
N LEU A 107 16.01 -5.38 23.48
CA LEU A 107 16.17 -4.49 24.63
C LEU A 107 14.85 -3.91 25.15
N SER A 108 13.76 -3.97 24.40
CA SER A 108 12.44 -3.48 24.81
C SER A 108 11.58 -4.66 25.25
N LYS A 109 11.26 -4.78 26.54
CA LYS A 109 10.09 -5.53 27.02
C LYS A 109 8.96 -5.17 26.04
N GLN A 110 8.35 -6.16 25.40
CA GLN A 110 7.30 -6.11 24.37
C GLN A 110 6.42 -4.86 24.50
N LYS A 111 6.83 -3.77 23.83
CA LYS A 111 6.14 -2.49 23.95
C LYS A 111 4.87 -2.58 23.14
N GLN A 112 3.75 -2.75 23.82
CA GLN A 112 2.43 -2.74 23.20
C GLN A 112 2.25 -1.45 22.41
N ILE A 113 1.77 -1.59 21.15
CA ILE A 113 1.46 -0.44 20.32
C ILE A 113 0.15 0.14 20.80
N THR A 114 0.16 1.42 21.18
CA THR A 114 -0.99 2.11 21.76
C THR A 114 -1.78 2.86 20.69
N ILE A 115 -3.10 2.82 20.85
CA ILE A 115 -4.04 3.72 20.17
C ILE A 115 -4.51 4.75 21.18
N THR A 116 -4.46 6.02 20.82
CA THR A 116 -4.89 7.13 21.69
C THR A 116 -6.13 7.83 21.14
N ASP A 117 -6.81 8.55 22.01
CA ASP A 117 -7.83 9.53 21.59
C ASP A 117 -7.19 10.85 21.15
N LYS A 118 -8.02 11.87 20.84
CA LYS A 118 -7.56 13.21 20.45
C LYS A 118 -6.79 13.96 21.54
N ASN A 119 -6.95 13.56 22.81
CA ASN A 119 -6.31 14.14 23.97
C ASN A 119 -5.06 13.36 24.41
N SER A 120 -4.57 12.45 23.56
CA SER A 120 -3.41 11.57 23.81
C SER A 120 -3.62 10.53 24.92
N LYS A 121 -4.87 10.32 25.39
CA LYS A 121 -5.21 9.27 26.33
C LYS A 121 -5.26 7.92 25.61
N THR A 122 -4.60 6.89 26.16
CA THR A 122 -4.64 5.54 25.62
C THR A 122 -6.05 4.96 25.71
N ILE A 123 -6.60 4.49 24.59
CA ILE A 123 -7.93 3.89 24.48
C ILE A 123 -7.89 2.41 24.08
N ALA A 124 -6.78 1.94 23.53
CA ALA A 124 -6.57 0.53 23.18
C ALA A 124 -5.10 0.19 23.04
N TYR A 125 -4.81 -1.10 23.15
CA TYR A 125 -3.54 -1.71 22.78
C TYR A 125 -3.77 -2.62 21.57
N VAL A 126 -2.85 -2.60 20.63
CA VAL A 126 -2.94 -3.39 19.39
C VAL A 126 -1.68 -4.20 19.16
N GLN A 127 -1.86 -5.32 18.46
CA GLN A 127 -0.76 -6.18 18.03
C GLN A 127 -0.34 -5.84 16.60
N GLU A 128 0.87 -6.24 16.25
CA GLU A 128 1.34 -6.21 14.87
C GLU A 128 0.45 -7.04 13.96
N GLY A 129 0.41 -6.65 12.70
CA GLY A 129 -0.39 -7.30 11.70
C GLY A 129 -1.86 -6.89 11.70
N VAL A 130 -2.36 -6.11 12.66
CA VAL A 130 -3.74 -5.60 12.63
C VAL A 130 -3.93 -4.65 11.44
N ILE A 131 -5.01 -4.86 10.68
CA ILE A 131 -5.39 -3.99 9.56
C ILE A 131 -6.40 -2.96 10.06
N ALA A 132 -6.13 -1.68 9.77
CA ALA A 132 -7.01 -0.57 10.08
C ALA A 132 -7.40 0.19 8.80
N THR A 133 -8.55 0.86 8.81
CA THR A 133 -8.90 1.82 7.77
C THR A 133 -8.15 3.12 8.05
N PHE A 134 -7.45 3.63 7.04
CA PHE A 134 -6.70 4.86 7.10
C PHE A 134 -7.58 6.07 6.80
N HIS A 135 -7.45 7.14 7.56
CA HIS A 135 -8.09 8.42 7.29
C HIS A 135 -7.08 9.47 6.84
N ASN A 136 -6.25 9.97 7.73
CA ASN A 136 -5.22 10.96 7.44
C ASN A 136 -4.10 10.92 8.50
N CYS A 137 -2.99 11.61 8.21
CA CYS A 137 -1.96 11.91 9.19
C CYS A 137 -1.80 13.43 9.33
N LYS A 138 -1.52 13.87 10.57
CA LYS A 138 -1.02 15.21 10.87
C LYS A 138 0.34 15.04 11.53
N LYS A 139 1.41 15.49 10.87
CA LYS A 139 2.79 15.22 11.27
C LYS A 139 2.99 13.70 11.45
N ASP A 140 3.41 13.27 12.62
CA ASP A 140 3.71 11.88 12.95
C ASP A 140 2.54 11.11 13.56
N LEU A 141 1.37 11.72 13.65
CA LEU A 141 0.18 11.09 14.23
C LEU A 141 -0.89 10.85 13.15
N CYS A 142 -1.29 9.61 13.00
CA CYS A 142 -2.25 9.18 11.99
C CYS A 142 -3.58 8.75 12.62
N LYS A 143 -4.68 9.23 12.04
CA LYS A 143 -6.05 8.84 12.41
C LYS A 143 -6.42 7.57 11.66
N ILE A 144 -6.83 6.54 12.41
CA ILE A 144 -7.22 5.23 11.88
C ILE A 144 -8.53 4.76 12.51
N GLU A 145 -9.21 3.83 11.83
CA GLU A 145 -10.42 3.16 12.32
C GLU A 145 -10.15 1.65 12.37
N LEU A 146 -10.30 1.08 13.54
CA LEU A 146 -10.21 -0.35 13.80
C LEU A 146 -11.60 -0.97 13.85
N LYS A 147 -11.76 -2.16 13.26
CA LYS A 147 -12.95 -2.99 13.45
C LYS A 147 -12.69 -3.98 14.57
N VAL A 148 -13.27 -3.72 15.74
CA VAL A 148 -13.13 -4.56 16.93
C VAL A 148 -14.29 -5.56 16.97
N ARG A 149 -13.97 -6.84 17.17
CA ARG A 149 -14.98 -7.87 17.40
C ARG A 149 -15.09 -8.09 18.91
N LYS A 150 -16.33 -8.04 19.43
CA LYS A 150 -16.63 -8.54 20.76
C LYS A 150 -17.14 -9.98 20.62
N GLU A 151 -16.37 -10.93 21.10
CA GLU A 151 -16.84 -12.29 21.29
C GLU A 151 -17.45 -12.36 22.68
N LYS A 152 -18.79 -12.32 22.78
CA LYS A 152 -19.50 -12.58 23.99
C LYS A 152 -20.60 -13.60 23.66
N TYR A 153 -20.35 -14.85 24.04
CA TYR A 153 -21.22 -16.01 23.86
C TYR A 153 -21.76 -16.16 22.42
N PHE A 154 -23.03 -16.03 22.15
CA PHE A 154 -23.66 -16.27 20.85
C PHE A 154 -23.78 -15.04 19.94
N PHE A 155 -23.39 -13.86 20.37
CA PHE A 155 -23.56 -12.60 19.60
C PHE A 155 -22.22 -12.05 19.10
N LYS A 156 -22.01 -12.10 17.78
CA LYS A 156 -20.84 -11.48 17.09
C LYS A 156 -21.11 -9.99 16.83
N ASN A 157 -21.05 -9.17 17.85
CA ASN A 157 -21.12 -7.74 17.66
C ASN A 157 -19.74 -7.18 17.28
N SER A 158 -19.67 -6.35 16.24
CA SER A 158 -18.48 -5.60 15.89
C SER A 158 -18.76 -4.11 16.01
N TYR A 159 -17.83 -3.38 16.61
CA TYR A 159 -17.88 -1.91 16.66
C TYR A 159 -16.64 -1.32 16.01
N LYS A 160 -16.73 -0.04 15.65
CA LYS A 160 -15.63 0.72 15.09
C LYS A 160 -14.97 1.52 16.19
N LEU A 161 -13.66 1.36 16.35
CA LEU A 161 -12.84 2.17 17.25
C LEU A 161 -12.04 3.15 16.40
N LEU A 162 -12.32 4.44 16.57
CA LEU A 162 -11.57 5.52 15.96
C LEU A 162 -10.50 5.99 16.93
N GLY A 163 -9.25 6.09 16.45
CA GLY A 163 -8.15 6.52 17.31
C GLY A 163 -6.95 7.03 16.51
N TYR A 164 -5.90 7.35 17.23
CA TYR A 164 -4.66 7.89 16.71
C TYR A 164 -3.49 6.97 17.03
N ILE A 165 -2.57 6.83 16.09
CA ILE A 165 -1.36 6.01 16.20
C ILE A 165 -0.18 6.76 15.58
N LYS A 166 1.03 6.55 16.09
CA LYS A 166 2.23 7.10 15.47
C LYS A 166 2.47 6.50 14.09
N LYS A 167 2.86 7.33 13.13
CA LYS A 167 3.12 6.97 11.74
C LYS A 167 4.17 5.87 11.61
N GLU A 168 5.18 5.85 12.46
CA GLU A 168 6.24 4.83 12.49
C GLU A 168 5.73 3.39 12.64
N TYR A 169 4.54 3.19 13.24
CA TYR A 169 3.89 1.89 13.38
C TYR A 169 2.98 1.51 12.21
N LEU A 170 2.99 2.27 11.12
CA LEU A 170 2.09 2.04 10.01
C LEU A 170 2.82 1.78 8.70
N TRP A 171 2.46 0.70 8.04
CA TRP A 171 2.75 0.49 6.62
C TRP A 171 1.49 0.76 5.80
N GLY A 172 1.62 1.49 4.68
CA GLY A 172 0.50 1.91 3.84
C GLY A 172 0.22 3.41 3.90
N VAL A 173 1.12 4.19 4.49
CA VAL A 173 1.11 5.66 4.54
C VAL A 173 2.27 6.25 3.73
N ASN A 174 2.13 7.51 3.30
CA ASN A 174 3.21 8.25 2.60
C ASN A 174 4.17 8.88 3.61
#